data_7f7ef6bbf0dcad6a4f5d4e6ac21d772e
#
_entry.id   7f7ef6bbf0dcad6a4f5d4e6ac21d772e
#
_cell.length_a   1.000
_cell.length_b   1.000
_cell.length_c   1.000
_cell.angle_alpha   90.00
_cell.angle_beta   90.00
_cell.angle_gamma   90.00
#
_symmetry.space_group_name_H-M   'P 1'
#
loop_
_entity.id
_entity.type
_entity.pdbx_description
1 polymer ?
#
loop_
_entity_poly.entity_id
_entity_poly.type
_entity_poly.pdbx_seq_one_letter_code
_entity_poly.pdbx_strand_id
1 'polypeptide(L)'
;MNTPYAVTLSLVSSKGGVGKSTWAINGACAFADMGLRVLCVDLDPQQSLSKFFCKPQDIGSGSGLYEFLTLGDLSAIRPTHFSGVSVIVNNDESERLNLWLAEQFSASFTLKNMLARVRDRYDIIIIDTQGKDGRGQLQELALVASDIVVVPTTPDMISAQELPRVIQIYSNVVRGLEAMGVGSEQPPVLRILVNREDYTTETRNAIASIRKNFGAIARH
;
A
#
# COMPACT_ATOMS: atom_id res chain seq x y z
N MET A 1 -8.66 -16.03 -14.87
CA MET A 1 -7.23 -16.35 -14.71
C MET A 1 -7.03 -16.70 -13.24
N ASN A 2 -6.90 -17.98 -12.94
CA ASN A 2 -6.57 -18.41 -11.57
C ASN A 2 -5.07 -18.21 -11.37
N THR A 3 -4.65 -17.07 -10.84
CA THR A 3 -3.32 -16.95 -10.28
C THR A 3 -3.33 -17.77 -8.97
N PRO A 4 -2.40 -18.73 -8.80
CA PRO A 4 -2.38 -19.57 -7.60
C PRO A 4 -2.02 -18.78 -6.32
N TYR A 5 -1.76 -17.50 -6.42
CA TYR A 5 -1.31 -16.63 -5.33
C TYR A 5 -2.04 -15.29 -5.36
N ALA A 6 -2.23 -14.70 -4.18
CA ALA A 6 -2.84 -13.37 -4.02
C ALA A 6 -2.12 -12.31 -4.88
N VAL A 7 -2.89 -11.42 -5.50
CA VAL A 7 -2.37 -10.18 -6.08
C VAL A 7 -2.16 -9.17 -4.96
N THR A 8 -0.93 -8.67 -4.81
CA THR A 8 -0.60 -7.66 -3.80
C THR A 8 -0.64 -6.27 -4.41
N LEU A 9 -1.45 -5.39 -3.85
CA LEU A 9 -1.70 -4.04 -4.30
C LEU A 9 -1.34 -3.04 -3.19
N SER A 10 -0.47 -2.06 -3.46
CA SER A 10 -0.16 -0.98 -2.53
C SER A 10 -0.71 0.36 -2.97
N LEU A 11 -1.12 1.17 -1.99
CA LEU A 11 -1.56 2.54 -2.16
C LEU A 11 -0.47 3.47 -1.67
N VAL A 12 0.22 4.15 -2.58
CA VAL A 12 1.40 4.97 -2.29
C VAL A 12 1.18 6.40 -2.78
N SER A 13 1.48 7.38 -1.95
CA SER A 13 1.44 8.81 -2.34
C SER A 13 2.33 9.61 -1.38
N SER A 14 3.02 10.62 -1.90
CA SER A 14 3.77 11.59 -1.11
C SER A 14 2.87 12.62 -0.41
N LYS A 15 1.60 12.73 -0.84
CA LYS A 15 0.63 13.69 -0.29
C LYS A 15 -0.38 13.01 0.64
N GLY A 16 -0.66 13.65 1.78
CA GLY A 16 -1.76 13.28 2.66
C GLY A 16 -3.13 13.69 2.07
N GLY A 17 -4.19 12.99 2.47
CA GLY A 17 -5.57 13.37 2.12
C GLY A 17 -6.03 13.07 0.69
N VAL A 18 -5.23 12.39 -0.13
CA VAL A 18 -5.61 12.01 -1.52
C VAL A 18 -6.56 10.81 -1.60
N GLY A 19 -6.87 10.18 -0.47
CA GLY A 19 -7.85 9.09 -0.39
C GLY A 19 -7.27 7.68 -0.38
N LYS A 20 -5.99 7.47 -0.03
CA LYS A 20 -5.37 6.13 0.06
C LYS A 20 -6.17 5.18 0.95
N SER A 21 -6.26 5.48 2.24
CA SER A 21 -6.97 4.62 3.20
C SER A 21 -8.45 4.45 2.85
N THR A 22 -9.09 5.51 2.33
CA THR A 22 -10.48 5.43 1.84
C THR A 22 -10.59 4.42 0.70
N TRP A 23 -9.66 4.45 -0.24
CA TRP A 23 -9.64 3.50 -1.35
C TRP A 23 -9.32 2.08 -0.86
N ALA A 24 -8.35 1.93 0.06
CA ALA A 24 -8.00 0.63 0.66
C ALA A 24 -9.22 -0.02 1.32
N ILE A 25 -9.95 0.74 2.13
CA ILE A 25 -11.15 0.29 2.84
C ILE A 25 -12.26 -0.11 1.85
N ASN A 26 -12.63 0.81 0.95
CA ASN A 26 -13.72 0.54 0.00
C ASN A 26 -13.36 -0.57 -0.98
N GLY A 27 -12.12 -0.62 -1.45
CA GLY A 27 -11.61 -1.68 -2.31
C GLY A 27 -11.65 -3.05 -1.62
N ALA A 28 -11.21 -3.12 -0.35
CA ALA A 28 -11.27 -4.36 0.42
C ALA A 28 -12.71 -4.87 0.57
N CYS A 29 -13.64 -4.00 0.94
CA CYS A 29 -15.04 -4.35 1.06
C CYS A 29 -15.64 -4.79 -0.29
N ALA A 30 -15.37 -4.05 -1.37
CA ALA A 30 -15.88 -4.38 -2.70
C ALA A 30 -15.34 -5.73 -3.21
N PHE A 31 -14.06 -6.02 -3.03
CA PHE A 31 -13.49 -7.32 -3.40
C PHE A 31 -14.08 -8.47 -2.56
N ALA A 32 -14.29 -8.24 -1.27
CA ALA A 32 -14.93 -9.22 -0.39
C ALA A 32 -16.39 -9.47 -0.79
N ASP A 33 -17.15 -8.44 -1.18
CA ASP A 33 -18.52 -8.57 -1.70
C ASP A 33 -18.57 -9.35 -3.03
N MET A 34 -17.46 -9.34 -3.79
CA MET A 34 -17.28 -10.17 -4.99
C MET A 34 -16.90 -11.63 -4.66
N GLY A 35 -16.81 -11.99 -3.37
CA GLY A 35 -16.47 -13.33 -2.90
C GLY A 35 -14.96 -13.60 -2.82
N LEU A 36 -14.10 -12.58 -2.94
CA LEU A 36 -12.64 -12.73 -2.82
C LEU A 36 -12.20 -12.66 -1.35
N ARG A 37 -11.15 -13.41 -1.02
CA ARG A 37 -10.51 -13.39 0.30
C ARG A 37 -9.49 -12.24 0.31
N VAL A 38 -9.68 -11.27 1.18
CA VAL A 38 -8.87 -10.05 1.22
C VAL A 38 -8.06 -9.96 2.51
N LEU A 39 -6.76 -9.66 2.39
CA LEU A 39 -5.92 -9.26 3.50
C LEU A 39 -5.58 -7.78 3.37
N CYS A 40 -5.88 -6.99 4.39
CA CYS A 40 -5.46 -5.61 4.52
C CYS A 40 -4.22 -5.51 5.41
N VAL A 41 -3.24 -4.70 5.01
CA VAL A 41 -2.03 -4.41 5.81
C VAL A 41 -1.93 -2.90 6.01
N ASP A 42 -1.98 -2.46 7.26
CA ASP A 42 -1.88 -1.04 7.61
C ASP A 42 -0.43 -0.66 7.93
N LEU A 43 0.25 0.03 7.01
CA LEU A 43 1.58 0.59 7.24
C LEU A 43 1.55 2.06 7.68
N ASP A 44 0.35 2.67 7.83
CA ASP A 44 0.25 4.06 8.26
C ASP A 44 0.19 4.14 9.80
N PRO A 45 1.14 4.83 10.46
CA PRO A 45 1.06 5.08 11.91
C PRO A 45 -0.20 5.82 12.37
N GLN A 46 -0.93 6.47 11.44
CA GLN A 46 -2.24 7.08 11.75
C GLN A 46 -3.35 6.05 11.94
N GLN A 47 -3.13 4.78 11.53
CA GLN A 47 -4.02 3.65 11.77
C GLN A 47 -5.43 3.82 11.17
N SER A 48 -5.56 4.55 10.06
CA SER A 48 -6.89 4.83 9.48
C SER A 48 -7.60 3.55 9.02
N LEU A 49 -6.88 2.63 8.42
CA LEU A 49 -7.39 1.34 7.98
C LEU A 49 -7.68 0.42 9.18
N SER A 50 -6.76 0.38 10.16
CA SER A 50 -6.92 -0.39 11.40
C SER A 50 -8.16 0.04 12.18
N LYS A 51 -8.34 1.36 12.36
CA LYS A 51 -9.48 1.94 13.09
C LYS A 51 -10.82 1.70 12.42
N PHE A 52 -10.84 1.51 11.12
CA PHE A 52 -12.07 1.17 10.41
C PHE A 52 -12.46 -0.31 10.63
N PHE A 53 -11.51 -1.22 10.53
CA PHE A 53 -11.79 -2.65 10.59
C PHE A 53 -11.79 -3.24 11.99
N CYS A 54 -11.19 -2.56 12.98
CA CYS A 54 -11.10 -3.03 14.36
C CYS A 54 -11.60 -2.00 15.34
N LYS A 55 -12.07 -2.46 16.49
CA LYS A 55 -12.39 -1.56 17.61
C LYS A 55 -11.09 -1.00 18.21
N PRO A 56 -11.10 0.25 18.74
CA PRO A 56 -9.88 0.87 19.29
C PRO A 56 -9.15 0.02 20.34
N GLN A 57 -9.89 -0.66 21.22
CA GLN A 57 -9.32 -1.53 22.25
C GLN A 57 -8.59 -2.77 21.67
N ASP A 58 -8.93 -3.19 20.45
CA ASP A 58 -8.38 -4.37 19.82
C ASP A 58 -7.08 -4.02 19.05
N ILE A 59 -6.89 -2.77 18.64
CA ILE A 59 -5.71 -2.33 17.87
C ILE A 59 -4.44 -2.43 18.71
N GLY A 60 -4.47 -1.93 19.94
CA GLY A 60 -3.32 -1.96 20.87
C GLY A 60 -3.12 -3.30 21.58
N SER A 61 -3.98 -4.29 21.37
CA SER A 61 -3.93 -5.57 22.05
C SER A 61 -3.35 -6.68 21.17
N GLY A 62 -2.40 -7.44 21.71
CA GLY A 62 -1.82 -8.60 21.03
C GLY A 62 -0.90 -8.25 19.86
N SER A 63 -0.66 -9.22 18.99
CA SER A 63 0.24 -9.11 17.85
C SER A 63 -0.33 -8.22 16.75
N GLY A 64 0.51 -7.41 16.12
CA GLY A 64 0.17 -6.53 15.01
C GLY A 64 1.32 -6.45 13.99
N LEU A 65 1.40 -5.34 13.27
CA LEU A 65 2.39 -5.14 12.21
C LEU A 65 3.83 -5.32 12.71
N TYR A 66 4.14 -4.79 13.90
CA TYR A 66 5.48 -4.90 14.48
C TYR A 66 5.88 -6.36 14.68
N GLU A 67 5.08 -7.15 15.36
CA GLU A 67 5.36 -8.56 15.63
C GLU A 67 5.32 -9.41 14.36
N PHE A 68 4.42 -9.08 13.42
CA PHE A 68 4.37 -9.72 12.11
C PHE A 68 5.70 -9.60 11.37
N LEU A 69 6.28 -8.40 11.32
CA LEU A 69 7.52 -8.14 10.57
C LEU A 69 8.78 -8.58 11.32
N THR A 70 8.83 -8.37 12.64
CA THR A 70 10.05 -8.60 13.43
C THR A 70 10.18 -10.01 13.97
N LEU A 71 9.06 -10.64 14.34
CA LEU A 71 9.03 -11.98 14.96
C LEU A 71 8.46 -13.04 14.01
N GLY A 72 7.92 -12.65 12.87
CA GLY A 72 7.24 -13.56 11.95
C GLY A 72 5.93 -14.14 12.49
N ASP A 73 5.28 -13.40 13.39
CA ASP A 73 4.07 -13.85 14.08
C ASP A 73 2.84 -13.73 13.18
N LEU A 74 2.32 -14.85 12.70
CA LEU A 74 1.13 -14.92 11.86
C LEU A 74 -0.18 -14.69 12.64
N SER A 75 -0.17 -14.70 13.97
CA SER A 75 -1.35 -14.36 14.78
C SER A 75 -1.72 -12.87 14.69
N ALA A 76 -0.83 -12.04 14.14
CA ALA A 76 -1.11 -10.65 13.78
C ALA A 76 -2.21 -10.50 12.72
N ILE A 77 -2.49 -11.55 11.95
CA ILE A 77 -3.57 -11.56 10.96
C ILE A 77 -4.89 -11.85 11.69
N ARG A 78 -5.77 -10.87 11.72
CA ARG A 78 -7.04 -10.93 12.45
C ARG A 78 -8.23 -10.90 11.51
N PRO A 79 -9.30 -11.64 11.79
CA PRO A 79 -10.58 -11.45 11.11
C PRO A 79 -11.13 -10.05 11.46
N THR A 80 -11.92 -9.48 10.55
CA THR A 80 -12.63 -8.22 10.78
C THR A 80 -14.12 -8.46 10.95
N HIS A 81 -14.90 -7.40 11.26
CA HIS A 81 -16.35 -7.46 11.23
C HIS A 81 -16.93 -7.57 9.80
N PHE A 82 -16.09 -7.41 8.77
CA PHE A 82 -16.46 -7.55 7.38
C PHE A 82 -16.11 -8.96 6.89
N SER A 83 -17.12 -9.74 6.50
CA SER A 83 -16.87 -11.10 6.00
C SER A 83 -15.95 -11.09 4.79
N GLY A 84 -14.98 -12.00 4.74
CA GLY A 84 -14.00 -12.08 3.66
C GLY A 84 -12.80 -11.14 3.81
N VAL A 85 -12.78 -10.25 4.81
CA VAL A 85 -11.65 -9.32 5.07
C VAL A 85 -10.93 -9.70 6.34
N SER A 86 -9.61 -9.89 6.24
CA SER A 86 -8.67 -9.97 7.37
C SER A 86 -7.78 -8.72 7.39
N VAL A 87 -7.21 -8.38 8.56
CA VAL A 87 -6.36 -7.22 8.71
C VAL A 87 -5.12 -7.51 9.57
N ILE A 88 -3.99 -6.94 9.19
CA ILE A 88 -2.83 -6.73 10.05
C ILE A 88 -2.87 -5.27 10.48
N VAL A 89 -3.16 -5.03 11.76
CA VAL A 89 -3.27 -3.68 12.32
C VAL A 89 -1.89 -3.08 12.56
N ASN A 90 -1.77 -1.77 12.36
CA ASN A 90 -0.59 -1.06 12.82
C ASN A 90 -0.72 -0.81 14.34
N ASN A 91 0.10 -1.52 15.11
CA ASN A 91 0.15 -1.38 16.58
C ASN A 91 1.41 -0.65 17.05
N ASP A 92 2.16 -0.04 16.13
CA ASP A 92 3.43 0.62 16.41
C ASP A 92 3.29 2.14 16.57
N GLU A 93 2.66 2.57 17.68
CA GLU A 93 2.48 3.99 18.00
C GLU A 93 3.80 4.73 18.28
N SER A 94 4.85 4.01 18.66
CA SER A 94 6.16 4.56 19.04
C SER A 94 7.20 4.52 17.93
N GLU A 95 6.79 4.20 16.70
CA GLU A 95 7.68 4.11 15.54
C GLU A 95 8.90 3.17 15.72
N ARG A 96 8.79 2.16 16.59
CA ARG A 96 9.84 1.14 16.84
C ARG A 96 10.21 0.40 15.56
N LEU A 97 9.22 0.22 14.68
CA LEU A 97 9.40 -0.45 13.40
C LEU A 97 10.40 0.30 12.51
N ASN A 98 10.34 1.63 12.47
CA ASN A 98 11.29 2.44 11.71
C ASN A 98 12.73 2.29 12.24
N LEU A 99 12.90 2.21 13.55
CA LEU A 99 14.21 1.99 14.17
C LEU A 99 14.72 0.59 13.81
N TRP A 100 13.88 -0.44 13.98
CA TRP A 100 14.25 -1.81 13.65
C TRP A 100 14.62 -1.97 12.17
N LEU A 101 13.83 -1.39 11.25
CA LEU A 101 14.12 -1.43 9.81
C LEU A 101 15.45 -0.75 9.46
N ALA A 102 15.82 0.33 10.16
CA ALA A 102 17.09 1.02 9.92
C ALA A 102 18.33 0.17 10.28
N GLU A 103 18.17 -0.83 11.15
CA GLU A 103 19.23 -1.73 11.58
C GLU A 103 19.34 -2.99 10.71
N GLN A 104 18.35 -3.27 9.85
CA GLN A 104 18.30 -4.49 9.04
C GLN A 104 18.91 -4.27 7.65
N PHE A 105 19.87 -5.11 7.27
CA PHE A 105 20.53 -5.04 5.96
C PHE A 105 19.57 -5.28 4.77
N SER A 106 18.54 -6.10 4.96
CA SER A 106 17.56 -6.46 3.90
C SER A 106 16.15 -6.04 4.25
N ALA A 107 16.00 -4.92 4.96
CA ALA A 107 14.72 -4.43 5.46
C ALA A 107 13.63 -4.39 4.38
N SER A 108 13.96 -3.90 3.18
CA SER A 108 13.00 -3.70 2.08
C SER A 108 12.26 -4.96 1.65
N PHE A 109 12.83 -6.15 1.87
CA PHE A 109 12.21 -7.43 1.50
C PHE A 109 11.38 -8.07 2.62
N THR A 110 11.43 -7.54 3.83
CA THR A 110 10.80 -8.18 5.00
C THR A 110 9.31 -8.40 4.79
N LEU A 111 8.58 -7.38 4.34
CA LEU A 111 7.14 -7.49 4.09
C LEU A 111 6.84 -8.50 2.97
N LYS A 112 7.58 -8.45 1.85
CA LYS A 112 7.42 -9.41 0.74
C LYS A 112 7.57 -10.84 1.22
N ASN A 113 8.64 -11.12 2.00
CA ASN A 113 8.93 -12.44 2.53
C ASN A 113 7.86 -12.93 3.51
N MET A 114 7.36 -12.03 4.36
CA MET A 114 6.30 -12.37 5.30
C MET A 114 4.97 -12.65 4.59
N LEU A 115 4.60 -11.83 3.60
CA LEU A 115 3.38 -12.04 2.83
C LEU A 115 3.45 -13.32 1.99
N ALA A 116 4.62 -13.71 1.49
CA ALA A 116 4.80 -14.97 0.76
C ALA A 116 4.36 -16.20 1.56
N ARG A 117 4.44 -16.16 2.89
CA ARG A 117 4.02 -17.26 3.79
C ARG A 117 2.51 -17.45 3.88
N VAL A 118 1.73 -16.48 3.40
CA VAL A 118 0.27 -16.46 3.54
C VAL A 118 -0.47 -16.16 2.23
N ARG A 119 0.24 -15.91 1.12
CA ARG A 119 -0.34 -15.54 -0.19
C ARG A 119 -1.33 -16.59 -0.73
N ASP A 120 -1.20 -17.83 -0.37
CA ASP A 120 -2.10 -18.94 -0.76
C ASP A 120 -3.46 -18.89 -0.08
N ARG A 121 -3.58 -18.14 1.02
CA ARG A 121 -4.80 -18.01 1.81
C ARG A 121 -5.73 -16.90 1.32
N TYR A 122 -5.24 -16.01 0.47
CA TYR A 122 -5.93 -14.80 0.01
C TYR A 122 -5.94 -14.74 -1.52
N ASP A 123 -6.86 -13.96 -2.06
CA ASP A 123 -6.95 -13.64 -3.48
C ASP A 123 -6.39 -12.24 -3.76
N ILE A 124 -6.58 -11.33 -2.80
CA ILE A 124 -6.09 -9.94 -2.85
C ILE A 124 -5.41 -9.58 -1.52
N ILE A 125 -4.26 -8.90 -1.61
CA ILE A 125 -3.61 -8.24 -0.46
C ILE A 125 -3.56 -6.75 -0.75
N ILE A 126 -4.08 -5.91 0.16
CA ILE A 126 -4.08 -4.45 0.05
C ILE A 126 -3.18 -3.86 1.12
N ILE A 127 -2.19 -3.05 0.71
CA ILE A 127 -1.26 -2.38 1.60
C ILE A 127 -1.57 -0.88 1.60
N ASP A 128 -2.00 -0.34 2.74
CA ASP A 128 -2.17 1.11 2.92
C ASP A 128 -0.91 1.73 3.52
N THR A 129 -0.47 2.86 2.97
CA THR A 129 0.77 3.53 3.39
C THR A 129 0.54 4.97 3.84
N GLN A 130 1.46 5.48 4.64
CA GLN A 130 1.47 6.87 5.07
C GLN A 130 1.63 7.83 3.87
N GLY A 131 0.96 9.00 3.95
CA GLY A 131 0.96 10.04 2.91
C GLY A 131 1.84 11.24 3.20
N LYS A 132 2.80 11.14 4.10
CA LYS A 132 3.75 12.21 4.41
C LYS A 132 5.19 11.71 4.29
N ASP A 133 6.11 12.67 4.17
CA ASP A 133 7.56 12.52 4.15
C ASP A 133 8.17 11.75 5.34
N GLY A 134 7.58 10.62 5.69
CA GLY A 134 8.27 9.64 6.50
C GLY A 134 9.55 9.23 5.74
N ARG A 135 10.59 8.86 6.43
CA ARG A 135 11.84 8.36 5.86
C ARG A 135 11.59 7.07 5.06
N GLY A 136 10.91 7.16 3.94
CA GLY A 136 10.76 6.22 2.82
C GLY A 136 10.67 4.71 3.04
N GLN A 137 11.13 4.20 4.18
CA GLN A 137 11.31 2.77 4.44
C GLN A 137 10.00 1.97 4.38
N LEU A 138 8.93 2.45 5.02
CA LEU A 138 7.64 1.76 4.96
C LEU A 138 7.01 1.81 3.56
N GLN A 139 7.21 2.90 2.81
CA GLN A 139 6.80 2.96 1.41
C GLN A 139 7.61 2.00 0.54
N GLU A 140 8.93 1.90 0.79
CA GLU A 140 9.79 0.96 0.09
C GLU A 140 9.38 -0.50 0.34
N LEU A 141 9.08 -0.87 1.59
CA LEU A 141 8.49 -2.17 1.93
C LEU A 141 7.24 -2.48 1.09
N ALA A 142 6.33 -1.50 1.00
CA ALA A 142 5.10 -1.66 0.24
C ALA A 142 5.39 -1.85 -1.25
N LEU A 143 6.28 -1.03 -1.83
CA LEU A 143 6.65 -1.12 -3.25
C LEU A 143 7.30 -2.46 -3.59
N VAL A 144 8.24 -2.94 -2.77
CA VAL A 144 8.94 -4.23 -2.98
C VAL A 144 7.99 -5.42 -2.84
N ALA A 145 6.98 -5.31 -1.98
CA ALA A 145 6.01 -6.39 -1.75
C ALA A 145 4.88 -6.44 -2.79
N SER A 146 4.74 -5.43 -3.64
CA SER A 146 3.57 -5.27 -4.52
C SER A 146 3.75 -5.90 -5.90
N ASP A 147 2.64 -6.39 -6.45
CA ASP A 147 2.47 -6.69 -7.88
C ASP A 147 1.91 -5.46 -8.62
N ILE A 148 1.08 -4.65 -7.93
CA ILE A 148 0.50 -3.41 -8.46
C ILE A 148 0.69 -2.28 -7.45
N VAL A 149 1.18 -1.14 -7.94
CA VAL A 149 1.29 0.11 -7.17
C VAL A 149 0.26 1.09 -7.69
N VAL A 150 -0.69 1.47 -6.85
CA VAL A 150 -1.67 2.52 -7.16
C VAL A 150 -1.27 3.81 -6.47
N VAL A 151 -1.22 4.89 -7.25
CA VAL A 151 -0.89 6.24 -6.79
C VAL A 151 -2.15 7.10 -6.87
N PRO A 152 -2.95 7.17 -5.80
CA PRO A 152 -4.07 8.09 -5.75
C PRO A 152 -3.57 9.53 -5.75
N THR A 153 -4.16 10.35 -6.60
CA THR A 153 -3.88 11.78 -6.71
C THR A 153 -5.18 12.56 -6.86
N THR A 154 -5.21 13.79 -6.39
CA THR A 154 -6.33 14.71 -6.64
C THR A 154 -6.03 15.57 -7.85
N PRO A 155 -7.04 16.00 -8.64
CA PRO A 155 -6.84 16.78 -9.85
C PRO A 155 -6.61 18.26 -9.52
N ASP A 156 -5.55 18.53 -8.75
CA ASP A 156 -5.06 19.87 -8.43
C ASP A 156 -3.56 19.99 -8.78
N MET A 157 -3.11 21.21 -8.97
CA MET A 157 -1.73 21.50 -9.39
C MET A 157 -0.69 20.98 -8.39
N ILE A 158 -0.98 21.07 -7.10
CA ILE A 158 -0.04 20.63 -6.04
C ILE A 158 0.13 19.11 -6.10
N SER A 159 -0.98 18.39 -6.22
CA SER A 159 -0.95 16.92 -6.34
C SER A 159 -0.25 16.46 -7.62
N ALA A 160 -0.46 17.16 -8.74
CA ALA A 160 0.24 16.86 -10.00
C ALA A 160 1.76 17.09 -9.89
N GLN A 161 2.20 18.10 -9.13
CA GLN A 161 3.62 18.38 -8.87
C GLN A 161 4.31 17.35 -7.98
N GLU A 162 3.56 16.61 -7.14
CA GLU A 162 4.09 15.55 -6.27
C GLU A 162 4.25 14.18 -6.98
N LEU A 163 3.57 13.96 -8.10
CA LEU A 163 3.64 12.70 -8.84
C LEU A 163 5.08 12.31 -9.25
N PRO A 164 5.93 13.22 -9.77
CA PRO A 164 7.32 12.89 -10.12
C PRO A 164 8.10 12.31 -8.96
N ARG A 165 7.84 12.75 -7.72
CA ARG A 165 8.50 12.26 -6.52
C ARG A 165 8.17 10.79 -6.26
N VAL A 166 6.89 10.42 -6.32
CA VAL A 166 6.45 9.02 -6.15
C VAL A 166 7.04 8.14 -7.25
N ILE A 167 7.03 8.62 -8.50
CA ILE A 167 7.61 7.91 -9.64
C ILE A 167 9.13 7.72 -9.46
N GLN A 168 9.82 8.72 -8.91
CA GLN A 168 11.25 8.62 -8.62
C GLN A 168 11.55 7.56 -7.55
N ILE A 169 10.75 7.51 -6.46
CA ILE A 169 10.87 6.47 -5.41
C ILE A 169 10.65 5.09 -6.04
N TYR A 170 9.58 4.93 -6.80
CA TYR A 170 9.29 3.69 -7.52
C TYR A 170 10.44 3.28 -8.44
N SER A 171 10.97 4.21 -9.25
CA SER A 171 12.07 3.93 -10.17
C SER A 171 13.37 3.55 -9.46
N ASN A 172 13.61 4.10 -8.26
CA ASN A 172 14.76 3.72 -7.44
C ASN A 172 14.62 2.30 -6.92
N VAL A 173 13.42 1.92 -6.47
CA VAL A 173 13.12 0.54 -6.01
C VAL A 173 13.30 -0.45 -7.15
N VAL A 174 12.72 -0.18 -8.33
CA VAL A 174 12.86 -1.06 -9.51
C VAL A 174 14.33 -1.27 -9.87
N ARG A 175 15.11 -0.18 -9.97
CA ARG A 175 16.56 -0.27 -10.26
C ARG A 175 17.31 -1.06 -9.19
N GLY A 176 16.94 -0.89 -7.92
CA GLY A 176 17.53 -1.68 -6.82
C GLY A 176 17.26 -3.17 -6.97
N LEU A 177 16.02 -3.56 -7.28
CA LEU A 177 15.64 -4.96 -7.53
C LEU A 177 16.39 -5.56 -8.71
N GLU A 178 16.52 -4.82 -9.83
CA GLU A 178 17.30 -5.23 -11.00
C GLU A 178 18.78 -5.44 -10.65
N ALA A 179 19.38 -4.51 -9.92
CA ALA A 179 20.79 -4.58 -9.50
C ALA A 179 21.08 -5.76 -8.58
N MET A 180 20.11 -6.21 -7.79
CA MET A 180 20.22 -7.38 -6.92
C MET A 180 19.98 -8.71 -7.64
N GLY A 181 19.70 -8.69 -8.95
CA GLY A 181 19.40 -9.91 -9.71
C GLY A 181 18.03 -10.52 -9.37
N VAL A 182 17.19 -9.82 -8.62
CA VAL A 182 15.82 -10.24 -8.28
C VAL A 182 14.87 -10.03 -9.47
N GLY A 183 15.40 -9.56 -10.60
CA GLY A 183 14.69 -9.14 -11.81
C GLY A 183 14.12 -10.26 -12.70
N SER A 184 14.02 -11.51 -12.24
CA SER A 184 13.22 -12.53 -12.95
C SER A 184 11.71 -12.35 -12.74
N GLU A 185 11.30 -11.59 -11.75
CA GLU A 185 9.92 -11.15 -11.55
C GLU A 185 9.73 -9.78 -12.22
N GLN A 186 8.63 -9.62 -12.94
CA GLN A 186 8.30 -8.33 -13.55
C GLN A 186 8.19 -7.26 -12.44
N PRO A 187 8.71 -6.03 -12.69
CA PRO A 187 8.57 -4.95 -11.73
C PRO A 187 7.08 -4.67 -11.47
N PRO A 188 6.72 -4.17 -10.26
CA PRO A 188 5.35 -3.84 -9.93
C PRO A 188 4.72 -2.94 -11.00
N VAL A 189 3.48 -3.20 -11.36
CA VAL A 189 2.77 -2.36 -12.35
C VAL A 189 2.33 -1.06 -11.68
N LEU A 190 2.88 0.08 -12.09
CA LEU A 190 2.47 1.40 -11.58
C LEU A 190 1.20 1.90 -12.27
N ARG A 191 0.24 2.41 -11.49
CA ARG A 191 -1.01 3.03 -11.95
C ARG A 191 -1.29 4.31 -11.18
N ILE A 192 -1.65 5.38 -11.89
CA ILE A 192 -2.12 6.63 -11.27
C ILE A 192 -3.64 6.59 -11.27
N LEU A 193 -4.23 6.83 -10.11
CA LEU A 193 -5.68 6.93 -9.90
C LEU A 193 -6.04 8.38 -9.60
N VAL A 194 -6.74 9.06 -10.53
CA VAL A 194 -7.29 10.39 -10.25
C VAL A 194 -8.54 10.24 -9.40
N ASN A 195 -8.51 10.85 -8.22
CA ASN A 195 -9.58 10.79 -7.23
C ASN A 195 -10.16 12.19 -6.98
N ARG A 196 -11.42 12.29 -6.58
CA ARG A 196 -12.12 13.55 -6.31
C ARG A 196 -12.20 14.45 -7.54
N GLU A 197 -12.49 13.88 -8.71
CA GLU A 197 -12.78 14.65 -9.90
C GLU A 197 -14.07 15.46 -9.70
N ASP A 198 -14.02 16.74 -10.06
CA ASP A 198 -15.19 17.61 -10.18
C ASP A 198 -15.31 18.15 -11.62
N TYR A 199 -16.36 18.92 -11.90
CA TYR A 199 -16.64 19.42 -13.25
C TYR A 199 -16.06 20.80 -13.55
N THR A 200 -15.07 21.27 -12.75
CA THR A 200 -14.45 22.58 -12.95
C THR A 200 -13.45 22.57 -14.11
N THR A 201 -13.17 23.74 -14.66
CA THR A 201 -12.15 23.91 -15.71
C THR A 201 -10.75 23.61 -15.17
N GLU A 202 -10.50 23.95 -13.90
CA GLU A 202 -9.22 23.69 -13.24
C GLU A 202 -8.94 22.18 -13.14
N THR A 203 -9.91 21.40 -12.67
CA THR A 203 -9.84 19.94 -12.62
C THR A 203 -9.57 19.33 -14.00
N ARG A 204 -10.28 19.77 -15.04
CA ARG A 204 -10.06 19.27 -16.40
C ARG A 204 -8.66 19.56 -16.90
N ASN A 205 -8.12 20.75 -16.63
CA ASN A 205 -6.77 21.13 -17.01
C ASN A 205 -5.71 20.30 -16.25
N ALA A 206 -5.91 20.08 -14.95
CA ALA A 206 -5.02 19.24 -14.14
C ALA A 206 -5.01 17.79 -14.65
N ILE A 207 -6.18 17.22 -14.94
CA ILE A 207 -6.29 15.86 -15.51
C ILE A 207 -5.61 15.78 -16.87
N ALA A 208 -5.81 16.77 -17.75
CA ALA A 208 -5.16 16.83 -19.06
C ALA A 208 -3.63 16.87 -18.91
N SER A 209 -3.11 17.63 -17.95
CA SER A 209 -1.69 17.68 -17.63
C SER A 209 -1.16 16.34 -17.13
N ILE A 210 -1.86 15.69 -16.20
CA ILE A 210 -1.50 14.36 -15.69
C ILE A 210 -1.48 13.36 -16.86
N ARG A 211 -2.49 13.33 -17.70
CA ARG A 211 -2.54 12.44 -18.88
C ARG A 211 -1.41 12.71 -19.87
N LYS A 212 -1.12 13.97 -20.14
CA LYS A 212 -0.04 14.37 -21.06
C LYS A 212 1.33 13.89 -20.56
N ASN A 213 1.60 14.06 -19.28
CA ASN A 213 2.91 13.79 -18.70
C ASN A 213 3.10 12.33 -18.28
N PHE A 214 2.00 11.63 -17.93
CA PHE A 214 2.03 10.29 -17.34
C PHE A 214 1.05 9.32 -18.03
N GLY A 215 0.58 9.60 -19.25
CA GLY A 215 -0.49 8.85 -19.92
C GLY A 215 -0.24 7.37 -20.11
N ALA A 216 1.03 6.94 -20.15
CA ALA A 216 1.39 5.51 -20.21
C ALA A 216 1.04 4.75 -18.92
N ILE A 217 1.00 5.46 -17.77
CA ILE A 217 0.75 4.90 -16.44
C ILE A 217 -0.54 5.43 -15.79
N ALA A 218 -1.11 6.51 -16.33
CA ALA A 218 -2.39 7.05 -15.90
C ALA A 218 -3.53 6.39 -16.69
N ARG A 219 -4.19 5.40 -16.10
CA ARG A 219 -5.42 4.80 -16.65
C ARG A 219 -6.58 5.05 -15.69
N HIS A 220 -7.77 5.19 -16.25
CA HIS A 220 -9.04 5.30 -15.52
C HIS A 220 -9.53 3.95 -15.09
#